data_6f944971a9078479c31583f9996838a8
#
_entry.id   6f944971a9078479c31583f9996838a8
#
_cell.length_a   1.000
_cell.length_b   1.000
_cell.length_c   1.000
_cell.angle_alpha   90.00
_cell.angle_beta   90.00
_cell.angle_gamma   90.00
#
_symmetry.space_group_name_H-M   'P 1'
#
loop_
_entity.id
_entity.type
_entity.pdbx_description
1 polymer ?
#
loop_
_entity_poly.entity_id
_entity_poly.type
_entity_poly.pdbx_seq_one_letter_code
_entity_poly.pdbx_strand_id
1 'polypeptide(L)'
;TVTNYNLEKFLDFAEQSPENFGIKEDYAKGYDPTFFRASRGHCFIGMDELIKKAKAKGDFHVPRNQFIHITTPVDGMLAINTSRIIEIDASDPYQLSKGLEEGYLQVRELMAFMNKYLPGFEQAQLAGISPTLGVRETRHFVGVKRLTHETMYAPETKREAVAQSAYNIDIHSGVKDHIDLTPVAEPFGIPYGCLVPESLNGLLLSGRTISVDTQVFASARVMGPCIAVGEAAGTAAAMSVDKG
;
A
#
# COMPACT_ATOMS: atom_id res chain seq x y z
N THR A 1 -1.49 12.78 -7.98
CA THR A 1 -0.75 13.93 -7.40
C THR A 1 -1.59 15.18 -7.41
N VAL A 2 -1.38 16.02 -6.41
CA VAL A 2 -2.09 17.28 -6.18
C VAL A 2 -1.07 18.38 -5.93
N THR A 3 -1.38 19.58 -6.37
CA THR A 3 -0.57 20.80 -6.16
C THR A 3 -1.39 21.90 -5.52
N ASN A 4 -0.74 23.02 -5.22
CA ASN A 4 -1.38 24.22 -4.68
C ASN A 4 -2.12 23.97 -3.37
N TYR A 5 -1.53 23.18 -2.47
CA TYR A 5 -2.02 23.00 -1.10
C TYR A 5 -1.13 23.77 -0.11
N ASN A 6 -1.69 24.11 1.02
CA ASN A 6 -1.00 24.82 2.09
C ASN A 6 -0.68 23.85 3.24
N LEU A 7 0.58 23.37 3.28
CA LEU A 7 1.05 22.43 4.31
C LEU A 7 0.94 23.02 5.72
N GLU A 8 1.33 24.27 5.92
CA GLU A 8 1.29 24.90 7.25
C GLU A 8 -0.12 24.92 7.81
N LYS A 9 -1.11 25.35 7.02
CA LYS A 9 -2.51 25.33 7.44
C LYS A 9 -3.02 23.91 7.74
N PHE A 10 -2.55 22.91 6.99
CA PHE A 10 -2.88 21.52 7.26
C PHE A 10 -2.25 21.03 8.57
N LEU A 11 -0.98 21.37 8.83
CA LEU A 11 -0.31 21.00 10.07
C LEU A 11 -0.93 21.70 11.30
N ASP A 12 -1.29 22.98 11.18
CA ASP A 12 -2.01 23.70 12.22
C ASP A 12 -3.36 23.01 12.55
N PHE A 13 -4.08 22.56 11.52
CA PHE A 13 -5.29 21.76 11.72
C PHE A 13 -4.99 20.43 12.41
N ALA A 14 -3.93 19.74 12.01
CA ALA A 14 -3.55 18.47 12.62
C ALA A 14 -3.22 18.61 14.11
N GLU A 15 -2.56 19.69 14.50
CA GLU A 15 -2.26 20.00 15.90
C GLU A 15 -3.51 20.33 16.73
N GLN A 16 -4.49 21.01 16.11
CA GLN A 16 -5.72 21.42 16.80
C GLN A 16 -6.79 20.32 16.84
N SER A 17 -6.67 19.29 16.02
CA SER A 17 -7.68 18.23 15.84
C SER A 17 -7.04 16.85 15.76
N PRO A 18 -6.29 16.42 16.80
CA PRO A 18 -5.55 15.15 16.79
C PRO A 18 -6.46 13.92 16.61
N GLU A 19 -7.73 14.02 16.98
CA GLU A 19 -8.75 12.98 16.80
C GLU A 19 -8.96 12.58 15.34
N ASN A 20 -8.65 13.49 14.39
CA ASN A 20 -8.73 13.19 12.94
C ASN A 20 -7.57 12.34 12.42
N PHE A 21 -6.57 12.06 13.23
CA PHE A 21 -5.38 11.32 12.81
C PHE A 21 -5.30 9.92 13.43
N GLY A 22 -6.32 9.48 14.17
CA GLY A 22 -6.35 8.18 14.82
C GLY A 22 -5.13 7.96 15.73
N ILE A 23 -4.46 9.03 16.15
CA ILE A 23 -3.28 8.99 17.00
C ILE A 23 -3.76 8.54 18.38
N LYS A 24 -3.54 7.27 18.69
CA LYS A 24 -3.70 6.78 20.07
C LYS A 24 -2.76 7.60 20.97
N GLU A 25 -3.18 7.87 22.18
CA GLU A 25 -2.43 8.68 23.15
C GLU A 25 -0.94 8.29 23.27
N ASP A 26 -0.60 7.02 23.08
CA ASP A 26 0.78 6.53 23.10
C ASP A 26 1.63 7.01 21.92
N TYR A 27 1.05 7.30 20.76
CA TYR A 27 1.73 7.86 19.60
C TYR A 27 1.77 9.39 19.63
N ALA A 28 0.84 10.05 20.32
CA ALA A 28 0.83 11.50 20.47
C ALA A 28 2.07 12.03 21.20
N LYS A 29 2.68 11.21 22.07
CA LYS A 29 3.90 11.56 22.80
C LYS A 29 5.15 11.71 21.91
N GLY A 30 5.12 11.17 20.67
CA GLY A 30 6.21 11.27 19.70
C GLY A 30 5.91 12.22 18.52
N TYR A 31 4.74 12.85 18.51
CA TYR A 31 4.38 13.79 17.46
C TYR A 31 5.10 15.13 17.68
N ASP A 32 6.08 15.41 16.83
CA ASP A 32 6.76 16.70 16.78
C ASP A 32 6.35 17.48 15.53
N PRO A 33 5.52 18.54 15.69
CA PRO A 33 5.10 19.36 14.54
C PRO A 33 6.27 20.00 13.80
N THR A 34 7.35 20.33 14.51
CA THR A 34 8.57 20.92 13.89
C THR A 34 9.23 19.96 12.92
N PHE A 35 9.22 18.66 13.22
CA PHE A 35 9.75 17.63 12.35
C PHE A 35 8.99 17.58 11.00
N PHE A 36 7.67 17.63 11.03
CA PHE A 36 6.83 17.61 9.83
C PHE A 36 6.94 18.90 9.00
N ARG A 37 7.29 20.03 9.63
CA ARG A 37 7.58 21.29 8.95
C ARG A 37 8.97 21.30 8.31
N ALA A 38 9.94 20.71 9.01
CA ALA A 38 11.36 20.74 8.61
C ALA A 38 11.71 19.72 7.51
N SER A 39 10.91 18.67 7.32
CA SER A 39 11.22 17.58 6.37
C SER A 39 10.04 17.22 5.49
N ARG A 40 10.29 16.39 4.47
CA ARG A 40 9.31 15.92 3.48
C ARG A 40 9.33 14.39 3.43
N GLY A 41 8.37 13.80 2.71
CA GLY A 41 8.26 12.34 2.58
C GLY A 41 7.41 11.69 3.67
N HIS A 42 6.61 12.49 4.40
CA HIS A 42 5.72 11.98 5.45
C HIS A 42 4.40 11.46 4.88
N CYS A 43 3.95 10.34 5.41
CA CYS A 43 2.64 9.78 5.15
C CYS A 43 1.68 10.18 6.29
N PHE A 44 0.62 10.87 5.95
CA PHE A 44 -0.45 11.22 6.87
C PHE A 44 -1.66 10.32 6.60
N ILE A 45 -2.20 9.71 7.64
CA ILE A 45 -3.35 8.82 7.59
C ILE A 45 -4.35 9.29 8.64
N GLY A 46 -5.63 9.39 8.26
CA GLY A 46 -6.68 9.79 9.21
C GLY A 46 -7.82 10.52 8.54
N MET A 47 -8.28 11.61 9.13
CA MET A 47 -9.44 12.43 8.72
C MET A 47 -10.76 11.67 8.86
N ASP A 48 -10.83 10.70 9.76
CA ASP A 48 -11.98 9.82 9.95
C ASP A 48 -13.25 10.61 10.22
N GLU A 49 -13.21 11.60 11.10
CA GLU A 49 -14.38 12.43 11.43
C GLU A 49 -14.81 13.33 10.26
N LEU A 50 -13.88 13.84 9.46
CA LEU A 50 -14.22 14.63 8.29
C LEU A 50 -14.84 13.75 7.19
N ILE A 51 -14.33 12.54 6.97
CA ILE A 51 -14.91 11.58 6.03
C ILE A 51 -16.31 11.17 6.49
N LYS A 52 -16.49 10.85 7.77
CA LYS A 52 -17.79 10.53 8.36
C LYS A 52 -18.80 11.66 8.15
N LYS A 53 -18.38 12.90 8.38
CA LYS A 53 -19.21 14.10 8.12
C LYS A 53 -19.56 14.26 6.64
N ALA A 54 -18.62 14.00 5.73
CA ALA A 54 -18.85 14.07 4.30
C ALA A 54 -19.79 12.95 3.82
N LYS A 55 -19.60 11.71 4.30
CA LYS A 55 -20.50 10.57 4.05
C LYS A 55 -21.93 10.86 4.49
N ALA A 56 -22.11 11.41 5.69
CA ALA A 56 -23.41 11.76 6.22
C ALA A 56 -24.16 12.84 5.40
N LYS A 57 -23.42 13.65 4.63
CA LYS A 57 -23.96 14.67 3.72
C LYS A 57 -24.12 14.19 2.27
N GLY A 58 -23.70 12.96 1.96
CA GLY A 58 -23.70 12.45 0.59
C GLY A 58 -22.60 13.04 -0.31
N ASP A 59 -21.55 13.60 0.29
CA ASP A 59 -20.41 14.20 -0.44
C ASP A 59 -19.20 13.26 -0.59
N PHE A 60 -19.27 12.03 -0.03
CA PHE A 60 -18.18 11.07 -0.06
C PHE A 60 -18.71 9.62 -0.12
N HIS A 61 -18.41 8.93 -1.22
CA HIS A 61 -18.85 7.56 -1.50
C HIS A 61 -17.67 6.59 -1.68
N VAL A 62 -16.43 7.12 -1.79
CA VAL A 62 -15.23 6.27 -1.86
C VAL A 62 -15.24 5.28 -0.69
N PRO A 63 -15.02 3.95 -0.94
CA PRO A 63 -15.06 2.93 0.11
C PRO A 63 -13.82 2.99 1.02
N ARG A 64 -13.68 4.11 1.70
CA ARG A 64 -12.61 4.44 2.65
C ARG A 64 -13.18 5.17 3.87
N ASN A 65 -12.56 4.91 5.02
CA ASN A 65 -12.81 5.64 6.26
C ASN A 65 -11.64 6.53 6.65
N GLN A 66 -10.53 6.42 5.94
CA GLN A 66 -9.33 7.23 6.17
C GLN A 66 -8.84 7.86 4.87
N PHE A 67 -8.37 9.08 4.99
CA PHE A 67 -7.68 9.78 3.91
C PHE A 67 -6.17 9.57 4.08
N ILE A 68 -5.49 9.22 2.98
CA ILE A 68 -4.05 8.96 2.98
C ILE A 68 -3.40 9.87 1.96
N HIS A 69 -2.46 10.69 2.43
CA HIS A 69 -1.62 11.49 1.55
C HIS A 69 -0.15 11.48 1.99
N ILE A 70 0.73 11.75 1.05
CA ILE A 70 2.18 11.69 1.25
C ILE A 70 2.77 12.99 0.72
N THR A 71 3.52 13.70 1.57
CA THR A 71 4.28 14.87 1.13
C THR A 71 5.42 14.42 0.21
N THR A 72 5.66 15.18 -0.86
CA THR A 72 6.76 14.92 -1.80
C THR A 72 7.96 15.84 -1.53
N PRO A 73 9.13 15.54 -2.08
CA PRO A 73 10.26 16.48 -2.01
C PRO A 73 10.01 17.85 -2.69
N VAL A 74 8.97 17.94 -3.52
CA VAL A 74 8.59 19.18 -4.21
C VAL A 74 7.59 19.94 -3.35
N ASP A 75 7.93 21.18 -3.00
CA ASP A 75 7.04 22.02 -2.22
C ASP A 75 5.72 22.28 -2.95
N GLY A 76 4.64 22.28 -2.20
CA GLY A 76 3.29 22.46 -2.73
C GLY A 76 2.75 21.29 -3.56
N MET A 77 3.48 20.15 -3.63
CA MET A 77 3.04 18.94 -4.30
C MET A 77 2.94 17.77 -3.32
N LEU A 78 1.89 16.98 -3.42
CA LEU A 78 1.71 15.75 -2.66
C LEU A 78 1.07 14.63 -3.48
N ALA A 79 1.26 13.39 -3.01
CA ALA A 79 0.64 12.20 -3.56
C ALA A 79 -0.57 11.79 -2.69
N ILE A 80 -1.67 11.44 -3.33
CA ILE A 80 -2.87 10.90 -2.67
C ILE A 80 -2.95 9.40 -2.91
N ASN A 81 -3.11 8.63 -1.84
CA ASN A 81 -3.30 7.18 -1.87
C ASN A 81 -4.61 6.79 -1.17
N THR A 82 -5.72 7.40 -1.60
CA THR A 82 -7.02 7.26 -0.94
C THR A 82 -8.06 6.54 -1.79
N SER A 83 -7.98 6.61 -3.13
CA SER A 83 -8.90 5.84 -3.97
C SER A 83 -8.83 4.34 -3.67
N ARG A 84 -9.94 3.63 -3.81
CA ARG A 84 -10.03 2.20 -3.55
C ARG A 84 -11.05 1.56 -4.49
N ILE A 85 -10.56 0.72 -5.38
CA ILE A 85 -11.38 -0.08 -6.27
C ILE A 85 -11.51 -1.48 -5.66
N ILE A 86 -12.73 -1.96 -5.53
CA ILE A 86 -13.07 -3.24 -4.93
C ILE A 86 -13.93 -4.07 -5.90
N GLU A 87 -14.06 -5.36 -5.63
CA GLU A 87 -14.96 -6.28 -6.35
C GLU A 87 -14.68 -6.36 -7.86
N ILE A 88 -13.41 -6.25 -8.27
CA ILE A 88 -12.99 -6.48 -9.65
C ILE A 88 -11.93 -7.59 -9.73
N ASP A 89 -12.01 -8.41 -10.76
CA ASP A 89 -10.92 -9.30 -11.17
C ASP A 89 -10.01 -8.56 -12.16
N ALA A 90 -8.87 -8.10 -11.68
CA ALA A 90 -7.91 -7.37 -12.50
C ALA A 90 -7.14 -8.27 -13.50
N SER A 91 -7.40 -9.58 -13.53
CA SER A 91 -6.94 -10.48 -14.59
C SER A 91 -7.88 -10.49 -15.81
N ASP A 92 -9.08 -9.94 -15.67
CA ASP A 92 -10.04 -9.71 -16.75
C ASP A 92 -9.88 -8.26 -17.27
N PRO A 93 -9.49 -8.06 -18.56
CA PRO A 93 -9.25 -6.73 -19.10
C PRO A 93 -10.50 -5.83 -19.11
N TYR A 94 -11.70 -6.39 -19.21
CA TYR A 94 -12.94 -5.62 -19.15
C TYR A 94 -13.21 -5.11 -17.74
N GLN A 95 -13.00 -5.94 -16.72
CA GLN A 95 -13.13 -5.52 -15.33
C GLN A 95 -12.03 -4.52 -14.94
N LEU A 96 -10.80 -4.73 -15.43
CA LEU A 96 -9.71 -3.77 -15.24
C LEU A 96 -10.05 -2.40 -15.81
N SER A 97 -10.66 -2.35 -17.01
CA SER A 97 -11.11 -1.10 -17.63
C SER A 97 -12.21 -0.40 -16.83
N LYS A 98 -13.19 -1.14 -16.31
CA LYS A 98 -14.21 -0.61 -15.39
C LYS A 98 -13.60 -0.07 -14.10
N GLY A 99 -12.63 -0.80 -13.54
CA GLY A 99 -11.92 -0.33 -12.34
C GLY A 99 -11.15 0.97 -12.59
N LEU A 100 -10.61 1.17 -13.79
CA LEU A 100 -9.94 2.41 -14.15
C LEU A 100 -10.94 3.57 -14.25
N GLU A 101 -12.09 3.35 -14.88
CA GLU A 101 -13.19 4.33 -14.95
C GLU A 101 -13.65 4.74 -13.54
N GLU A 102 -13.91 3.76 -12.67
CA GLU A 102 -14.25 3.99 -11.26
C GLU A 102 -13.17 4.80 -10.55
N GLY A 103 -11.89 4.50 -10.80
CA GLY A 103 -10.77 5.24 -10.25
C GLY A 103 -10.80 6.72 -10.62
N TYR A 104 -11.12 7.06 -11.86
CA TYR A 104 -11.28 8.46 -12.30
C TYR A 104 -12.46 9.15 -11.62
N LEU A 105 -13.59 8.48 -11.43
CA LEU A 105 -14.74 9.02 -10.70
C LEU A 105 -14.37 9.29 -9.23
N GLN A 106 -13.70 8.35 -8.58
CA GLN A 106 -13.21 8.54 -7.20
C GLN A 106 -12.21 9.71 -7.08
N VAL A 107 -11.31 9.91 -8.06
CA VAL A 107 -10.40 11.06 -8.05
C VAL A 107 -11.16 12.39 -8.08
N ARG A 108 -12.21 12.49 -8.89
CA ARG A 108 -13.07 13.71 -8.92
C ARG A 108 -13.74 13.95 -7.57
N GLU A 109 -14.27 12.91 -6.94
CA GLU A 109 -14.90 12.99 -5.63
C GLU A 109 -13.87 13.36 -4.55
N LEU A 110 -12.69 12.76 -4.56
CA LEU A 110 -11.61 13.09 -3.64
C LEU A 110 -11.15 14.54 -3.77
N MET A 111 -11.06 15.08 -4.99
CA MET A 111 -10.77 16.50 -5.19
C MET A 111 -11.84 17.41 -4.58
N ALA A 112 -13.12 17.09 -4.80
CA ALA A 112 -14.24 17.84 -4.19
C ALA A 112 -14.21 17.75 -2.66
N PHE A 113 -13.94 16.57 -2.10
CA PHE A 113 -13.79 16.36 -0.67
C PHE A 113 -12.64 17.20 -0.10
N MET A 114 -11.45 17.13 -0.70
CA MET A 114 -10.29 17.90 -0.26
C MET A 114 -10.58 19.40 -0.23
N ASN A 115 -11.07 19.96 -1.34
CA ASN A 115 -11.35 21.39 -1.44
C ASN A 115 -12.42 21.86 -0.44
N LYS A 116 -13.39 21.00 -0.08
CA LYS A 116 -14.52 21.37 0.79
C LYS A 116 -14.26 21.09 2.26
N TYR A 117 -13.52 20.04 2.60
CA TYR A 117 -13.44 19.51 3.96
C TYR A 117 -12.07 19.59 4.61
N LEU A 118 -10.97 19.59 3.81
CA LEU A 118 -9.62 19.53 4.37
C LEU A 118 -9.00 20.93 4.48
N PRO A 119 -8.70 21.40 5.70
CA PRO A 119 -7.94 22.65 5.88
C PRO A 119 -6.59 22.59 5.18
N GLY A 120 -6.26 23.65 4.45
CA GLY A 120 -5.04 23.72 3.63
C GLY A 120 -5.20 23.19 2.21
N PHE A 121 -6.33 22.53 1.87
CA PHE A 121 -6.59 21.98 0.54
C PHE A 121 -7.65 22.76 -0.26
N GLU A 122 -8.12 23.89 0.23
CA GLU A 122 -9.21 24.64 -0.39
C GLU A 122 -8.91 25.08 -1.82
N GLN A 123 -7.64 25.29 -2.15
CA GLN A 123 -7.16 25.70 -3.48
C GLN A 123 -6.39 24.58 -4.20
N ALA A 124 -6.42 23.37 -3.67
CA ALA A 124 -5.69 22.25 -4.23
C ALA A 124 -6.18 21.93 -5.65
N GLN A 125 -5.25 21.60 -6.52
CA GLN A 125 -5.48 21.31 -7.93
C GLN A 125 -4.92 19.93 -8.30
N LEU A 126 -5.63 19.21 -9.14
CA LEU A 126 -5.18 17.94 -9.68
C LEU A 126 -3.99 18.17 -10.64
N ALA A 127 -2.83 17.62 -10.32
CA ALA A 127 -1.63 17.71 -11.14
C ALA A 127 -1.43 16.45 -12.01
N GLY A 128 -1.92 15.30 -11.57
CA GLY A 128 -1.82 14.07 -12.33
C GLY A 128 -2.50 12.88 -11.65
N ILE A 129 -2.84 11.89 -12.44
CA ILE A 129 -3.43 10.62 -12.01
C ILE A 129 -2.48 9.50 -12.43
N SER A 130 -2.38 8.43 -11.64
CA SER A 130 -1.65 7.23 -12.07
C SER A 130 -2.23 6.70 -13.38
N PRO A 131 -1.39 6.38 -14.37
CA PRO A 131 -1.86 5.86 -15.66
C PRO A 131 -2.45 4.45 -15.56
N THR A 132 -2.19 3.75 -14.44
CA THR A 132 -2.65 2.37 -14.21
C THR A 132 -3.22 2.22 -12.81
N LEU A 133 -4.10 1.25 -12.63
CA LEU A 133 -4.52 0.82 -11.30
C LEU A 133 -3.36 0.17 -10.54
N GLY A 134 -3.27 0.44 -9.27
CA GLY A 134 -2.37 -0.26 -8.34
C GLY A 134 -2.90 -1.65 -7.98
N VAL A 135 -2.93 -2.55 -8.95
CA VAL A 135 -3.40 -3.93 -8.74
C VAL A 135 -2.52 -4.61 -7.71
N ARG A 136 -3.09 -5.04 -6.61
CA ARG A 136 -2.34 -5.62 -5.49
C ARG A 136 -2.11 -7.11 -5.66
N GLU A 137 -3.12 -7.84 -6.11
CA GLU A 137 -3.12 -9.29 -6.22
C GLU A 137 -3.98 -9.74 -7.40
N THR A 138 -3.55 -10.78 -8.13
CA THR A 138 -4.33 -11.48 -9.15
C THR A 138 -4.08 -12.97 -9.05
N ARG A 139 -2.93 -13.47 -9.59
CA ARG A 139 -2.59 -14.88 -9.70
C ARG A 139 -1.27 -15.17 -9.00
N HIS A 140 -1.20 -16.32 -8.36
CA HIS A 140 0.02 -16.89 -7.81
C HIS A 140 0.34 -18.20 -8.53
N PHE A 141 1.62 -18.48 -8.69
CA PHE A 141 2.06 -19.80 -9.12
C PHE A 141 2.09 -20.76 -7.93
N VAL A 142 1.90 -22.04 -8.23
CA VAL A 142 2.23 -23.11 -7.31
C VAL A 142 3.74 -23.37 -7.43
N GLY A 143 4.46 -23.08 -6.37
CA GLY A 143 5.92 -23.29 -6.29
C GLY A 143 6.27 -24.62 -5.65
N VAL A 144 7.52 -25.04 -5.80
CA VAL A 144 8.10 -26.21 -5.11
C VAL A 144 7.90 -26.11 -3.59
N LYS A 145 7.90 -24.89 -3.07
CA LYS A 145 7.46 -24.57 -1.70
C LYS A 145 6.36 -23.52 -1.72
N ARG A 146 5.46 -23.61 -0.77
CA ARG A 146 4.49 -22.58 -0.47
C ARG A 146 4.71 -22.08 0.94
N LEU A 147 5.03 -20.80 1.09
CA LEU A 147 5.17 -20.18 2.40
C LEU A 147 3.79 -19.77 2.92
N THR A 148 3.45 -20.22 4.12
CA THR A 148 2.18 -19.91 4.79
C THR A 148 2.43 -19.19 6.10
N HIS A 149 1.40 -18.54 6.63
CA HIS A 149 1.45 -17.90 7.94
C HIS A 149 1.87 -18.86 9.05
N GLU A 150 1.47 -20.14 8.96
CA GLU A 150 1.82 -21.16 9.93
C GLU A 150 3.31 -21.56 9.89
N THR A 151 3.93 -21.47 8.69
CA THR A 151 5.33 -21.90 8.47
C THR A 151 6.32 -20.75 8.37
N MET A 152 5.86 -19.49 8.39
CA MET A 152 6.73 -18.33 8.12
C MET A 152 7.88 -18.17 9.14
N TYR A 153 7.71 -18.66 10.36
CA TYR A 153 8.73 -18.61 11.41
C TYR A 153 9.45 -19.94 11.65
N ALA A 154 9.17 -20.97 10.85
CA ALA A 154 9.80 -22.28 10.99
C ALA A 154 11.32 -22.20 10.74
N PRO A 155 12.14 -23.01 11.47
CA PRO A 155 13.60 -22.99 11.32
C PRO A 155 14.09 -23.28 9.90
N GLU A 156 13.41 -24.18 9.18
CA GLU A 156 13.70 -24.51 7.78
C GLU A 156 13.43 -23.32 6.85
N THR A 157 12.38 -22.55 7.12
CA THR A 157 12.06 -21.33 6.38
C THR A 157 13.18 -20.29 6.51
N LYS A 158 13.69 -20.10 7.72
CA LYS A 158 14.83 -19.19 7.97
C LYS A 158 16.11 -19.67 7.27
N ARG A 159 16.38 -20.98 7.31
CA ARG A 159 17.60 -21.56 6.70
C ARG A 159 17.62 -21.45 5.18
N GLU A 160 16.47 -21.58 4.53
CA GLU A 160 16.34 -21.59 3.08
C GLU A 160 15.97 -20.21 2.50
N ALA A 161 15.92 -19.20 3.35
CA ALA A 161 15.53 -17.86 2.95
C ALA A 161 16.55 -17.22 2.00
N VAL A 162 16.04 -16.70 0.89
CA VAL A 162 16.80 -15.91 -0.09
C VAL A 162 16.40 -14.42 -0.05
N ALA A 163 15.32 -14.11 0.65
CA ALA A 163 14.85 -12.76 0.93
C ALA A 163 14.17 -12.73 2.30
N GLN A 164 13.87 -11.53 2.81
CA GLN A 164 13.16 -11.36 4.07
C GLN A 164 12.07 -10.29 3.95
N SER A 165 11.04 -10.41 4.79
CA SER A 165 10.05 -9.35 5.04
C SER A 165 9.90 -9.10 6.54
N ALA A 166 9.76 -7.83 6.91
CA ALA A 166 9.41 -7.37 8.26
C ALA A 166 8.18 -6.43 8.20
N TYR A 167 7.53 -6.34 7.05
CA TYR A 167 6.37 -5.49 6.88
C TYR A 167 5.15 -6.12 7.55
N ASN A 168 4.29 -5.29 8.11
CA ASN A 168 3.03 -5.75 8.70
C ASN A 168 2.18 -6.53 7.68
N ILE A 169 1.40 -7.48 8.16
CA ILE A 169 0.38 -8.15 7.36
C ILE A 169 -0.72 -7.14 7.09
N ASP A 170 -0.74 -6.60 5.88
CA ASP A 170 -1.62 -5.52 5.43
C ASP A 170 -2.71 -6.10 4.51
N ILE A 171 -3.81 -6.56 5.12
CA ILE A 171 -4.95 -7.13 4.40
C ILE A 171 -5.98 -6.05 4.13
N HIS A 172 -6.22 -5.80 2.85
CA HIS A 172 -7.33 -5.00 2.39
C HIS A 172 -8.50 -5.89 2.02
N SER A 173 -9.51 -5.95 2.88
CA SER A 173 -10.74 -6.68 2.55
C SER A 173 -11.34 -6.16 1.24
N GLY A 174 -11.65 -7.06 0.31
CA GLY A 174 -12.36 -6.72 -0.94
C GLY A 174 -13.81 -6.28 -0.73
N VAL A 175 -14.35 -6.45 0.47
CA VAL A 175 -15.80 -6.30 0.77
C VAL A 175 -16.07 -5.28 1.87
N LYS A 176 -15.07 -4.86 2.65
CA LYS A 176 -15.24 -3.96 3.82
C LYS A 176 -14.33 -2.75 3.73
N ASP A 177 -14.78 -1.64 4.27
CA ASP A 177 -14.02 -0.37 4.41
C ASP A 177 -12.80 -0.48 5.34
N HIS A 178 -12.57 -1.65 5.92
CA HIS A 178 -11.56 -1.90 6.95
C HIS A 178 -10.22 -2.38 6.35
N ILE A 179 -9.14 -1.92 6.94
CA ILE A 179 -7.77 -2.38 6.70
C ILE A 179 -7.33 -3.11 7.96
N ASP A 180 -6.99 -4.39 7.84
CA ASP A 180 -6.37 -5.15 8.92
C ASP A 180 -4.86 -5.03 8.80
N LEU A 181 -4.25 -4.33 9.73
CA LEU A 181 -2.80 -4.18 9.83
C LEU A 181 -2.30 -4.91 11.06
N THR A 182 -1.80 -6.12 10.87
CA THR A 182 -1.27 -6.96 11.96
C THR A 182 0.26 -6.93 11.94
N PRO A 183 0.92 -6.49 13.02
CA PRO A 183 2.36 -6.53 13.11
C PRO A 183 2.89 -7.95 12.99
N VAL A 184 4.00 -8.15 12.26
CA VAL A 184 4.75 -9.41 12.30
C VAL A 184 5.58 -9.46 13.59
N ALA A 185 5.67 -10.63 14.21
CA ALA A 185 6.40 -10.79 15.48
C ALA A 185 7.91 -10.55 15.32
N GLU A 186 8.47 -10.99 14.20
CA GLU A 186 9.87 -10.82 13.80
C GLU A 186 9.99 -10.85 12.27
N PRO A 187 11.12 -10.40 11.69
CA PRO A 187 11.39 -10.62 10.27
C PRO A 187 11.34 -12.10 9.93
N PHE A 188 10.65 -12.44 8.85
CA PHE A 188 10.54 -13.82 8.36
C PHE A 188 11.22 -13.98 7.00
N GLY A 189 11.70 -15.21 6.74
CA GLY A 189 12.35 -15.56 5.50
C GLY A 189 11.40 -15.92 4.38
N ILE A 190 11.81 -15.68 3.14
CA ILE A 190 11.14 -16.17 1.92
C ILE A 190 12.04 -17.22 1.30
N PRO A 191 11.67 -18.52 1.34
CA PRO A 191 12.48 -19.61 0.81
C PRO A 191 12.62 -19.56 -0.71
N TYR A 192 13.76 -20.00 -1.23
CA TYR A 192 14.01 -20.11 -2.68
C TYR A 192 12.94 -20.93 -3.42
N GLY A 193 12.46 -22.02 -2.82
CA GLY A 193 11.40 -22.86 -3.40
C GLY A 193 10.08 -22.14 -3.69
N CYS A 194 9.83 -20.96 -3.07
CA CYS A 194 8.68 -20.14 -3.40
C CYS A 194 8.82 -19.41 -4.74
N LEU A 195 10.05 -19.33 -5.27
CA LEU A 195 10.39 -18.69 -6.54
C LEU A 195 10.46 -19.69 -7.70
N VAL A 196 10.43 -20.99 -7.43
CA VAL A 196 10.57 -22.07 -8.41
C VAL A 196 9.20 -22.68 -8.67
N PRO A 197 8.62 -22.56 -9.88
CA PRO A 197 7.35 -23.22 -10.22
C PRO A 197 7.50 -24.74 -10.13
N GLU A 198 6.48 -25.42 -9.58
CA GLU A 198 6.49 -26.88 -9.43
C GLU A 198 6.44 -27.60 -10.79
N SER A 199 5.71 -27.05 -11.75
CA SER A 199 5.39 -27.72 -13.01
C SER A 199 6.10 -27.15 -14.25
N LEU A 200 6.97 -26.15 -14.09
CA LEU A 200 7.65 -25.47 -15.19
C LEU A 200 9.15 -25.38 -14.94
N ASN A 201 9.93 -25.86 -15.91
CA ASN A 201 11.39 -25.73 -15.89
C ASN A 201 11.84 -24.45 -16.62
N GLY A 202 13.00 -23.92 -16.23
CA GLY A 202 13.59 -22.75 -16.88
C GLY A 202 12.89 -21.43 -16.58
N LEU A 203 12.05 -21.38 -15.54
CA LEU A 203 11.33 -20.19 -15.09
C LEU A 203 11.60 -19.94 -13.61
N LEU A 204 11.82 -18.69 -13.24
CA LEU A 204 11.82 -18.20 -11.86
C LEU A 204 10.74 -17.15 -11.65
N LEU A 205 10.17 -17.13 -10.47
CA LEU A 205 9.13 -16.19 -10.04
C LEU A 205 9.74 -15.07 -9.23
N SER A 206 9.15 -13.89 -9.32
CA SER A 206 9.57 -12.73 -8.53
C SER A 206 8.37 -11.83 -8.20
N GLY A 207 8.51 -11.04 -7.14
CA GLY A 207 7.51 -10.06 -6.74
C GLY A 207 6.20 -10.70 -6.31
N ARG A 208 5.08 -10.24 -6.88
CA ARG A 208 3.72 -10.61 -6.46
C ARG A 208 3.21 -11.97 -6.96
N THR A 209 4.00 -12.71 -7.72
CA THR A 209 3.61 -14.01 -8.29
C THR A 209 4.16 -15.22 -7.54
N ILE A 210 5.01 -15.01 -6.53
CA ILE A 210 5.63 -16.06 -5.73
C ILE A 210 4.60 -16.94 -5.00
N SER A 211 5.02 -18.15 -4.64
CA SER A 211 4.14 -19.15 -4.00
C SER A 211 4.03 -18.91 -2.49
N VAL A 212 3.02 -18.16 -2.11
CA VAL A 212 2.71 -17.84 -0.71
C VAL A 212 1.20 -17.87 -0.46
N ASP A 213 0.77 -17.89 0.80
CA ASP A 213 -0.62 -17.68 1.16
C ASP A 213 -0.98 -16.17 1.23
N THR A 214 -2.25 -15.86 1.40
CA THR A 214 -2.76 -14.48 1.43
C THR A 214 -2.17 -13.66 2.58
N GLN A 215 -1.92 -14.26 3.73
CA GLN A 215 -1.40 -13.54 4.89
C GLN A 215 0.08 -13.19 4.70
N VAL A 216 0.89 -14.16 4.31
CA VAL A 216 2.30 -13.92 3.96
C VAL A 216 2.41 -12.94 2.79
N PHE A 217 1.56 -13.10 1.77
CA PHE A 217 1.50 -12.22 0.62
C PHE A 217 1.26 -10.76 1.02
N ALA A 218 0.35 -10.52 1.95
CA ALA A 218 0.02 -9.18 2.43
C ALA A 218 1.24 -8.44 3.00
N SER A 219 2.23 -9.16 3.53
CA SER A 219 3.52 -8.63 3.98
C SER A 219 4.59 -8.62 2.89
N ALA A 220 4.66 -9.67 2.06
CA ALA A 220 5.74 -9.87 1.10
C ALA A 220 5.59 -9.06 -0.22
N ARG A 221 4.37 -8.57 -0.54
CA ARG A 221 4.07 -7.86 -1.80
C ARG A 221 4.57 -6.43 -1.89
N VAL A 222 5.02 -5.83 -0.78
CA VAL A 222 5.50 -4.44 -0.75
C VAL A 222 6.87 -4.32 -1.41
N MET A 223 7.27 -3.10 -1.77
CA MET A 223 8.46 -2.84 -2.59
C MET A 223 9.74 -3.46 -2.04
N GLY A 224 10.01 -3.34 -0.74
CA GLY A 224 11.24 -3.87 -0.12
C GLY A 224 11.42 -5.37 -0.35
N PRO A 225 10.51 -6.22 0.13
CA PRO A 225 10.56 -7.66 -0.14
C PRO A 225 10.55 -8.01 -1.64
N CYS A 226 9.76 -7.31 -2.46
CA CYS A 226 9.74 -7.55 -3.92
C CYS A 226 11.09 -7.29 -4.58
N ILE A 227 11.83 -6.24 -4.15
CA ILE A 227 13.18 -5.95 -4.63
C ILE A 227 14.14 -7.07 -4.22
N ALA A 228 14.11 -7.48 -2.95
CA ALA A 228 14.97 -8.56 -2.44
C ALA A 228 14.71 -9.91 -3.15
N VAL A 229 13.44 -10.25 -3.38
CA VAL A 229 13.05 -11.44 -4.15
C VAL A 229 13.50 -11.33 -5.61
N GLY A 230 13.43 -10.13 -6.19
CA GLY A 230 13.91 -9.84 -7.55
C GLY A 230 15.42 -10.06 -7.69
N GLU A 231 16.20 -9.57 -6.73
CA GLU A 231 17.65 -9.80 -6.66
C GLU A 231 17.97 -11.29 -6.54
N ALA A 232 17.29 -12.02 -5.66
CA ALA A 232 17.46 -13.46 -5.49
C ALA A 232 17.16 -14.24 -6.78
N ALA A 233 16.04 -13.91 -7.44
CA ALA A 233 15.67 -14.56 -8.71
C ALA A 233 16.68 -14.27 -9.83
N GLY A 234 17.12 -13.02 -9.96
CA GLY A 234 18.13 -12.62 -10.94
C GLY A 234 19.48 -13.29 -10.71
N THR A 235 19.92 -13.36 -9.45
CA THR A 235 21.17 -14.06 -9.06
C THR A 235 21.08 -15.55 -9.38
N ALA A 236 19.98 -16.21 -9.04
CA ALA A 236 19.77 -17.62 -9.34
C ALA A 236 19.74 -17.90 -10.85
N ALA A 237 19.11 -17.03 -11.64
CA ALA A 237 19.09 -17.13 -13.08
C ALA A 237 20.50 -17.03 -13.69
N ALA A 238 21.30 -16.06 -13.26
CA ALA A 238 22.69 -15.92 -13.69
C ALA A 238 23.52 -17.17 -13.33
N MET A 239 23.42 -17.64 -12.09
CA MET A 239 24.13 -18.85 -11.64
C MET A 239 23.74 -20.11 -12.42
N SER A 240 22.48 -20.20 -12.87
CA SER A 240 22.03 -21.37 -13.67
C SER A 240 22.58 -21.37 -15.08
N VAL A 241 22.89 -20.22 -15.67
CA VAL A 241 23.55 -20.10 -16.97
C VAL A 241 25.03 -20.47 -16.87
N ASP A 242 25.69 -20.04 -15.80
CA ASP A 242 27.15 -20.29 -15.62
C ASP A 242 27.46 -21.74 -15.24
N LYS A 243 26.58 -22.47 -14.62
CA LYS A 243 26.79 -23.80 -14.09
C LYS A 243 26.15 -24.92 -14.93
N GLY A 244 25.37 -24.60 -15.93
CA GLY A 244 24.70 -25.54 -16.83
C GLY A 244 23.39 -26.03 -16.25
#